data_b433331b0ef7db6f9aa26c45f9648e85
#
_entry.id   b433331b0ef7db6f9aa26c45f9648e85
#
_cell.length_a   1.000
_cell.length_b   1.000
_cell.length_c   1.000
_cell.angle_alpha   90.00
_cell.angle_beta   90.00
_cell.angle_gamma   90.00
#
_symmetry.space_group_name_H-M   'P 1'
#
loop_
_entity.id
_entity.type
_entity.pdbx_description
1 polymer ?
#
loop_
_entity_poly.entity_id
_entity_poly.type
_entity_poly.pdbx_seq_one_letter_code
_entity_poly.pdbx_strand_id
1 'polypeptide(L)'
;MVNEGFYNGLTFHRIISGFMIQGGDPNGNGTGGSDENIKGEFAQNGVKNTLSHTRGVISMARSMAYNSASSQFFIMHKDYTGLDGAYAAFGKVTSGIEIVDKICEDVKIEDDNGTVLKENQPVIEKIEMID
;
A
#
# COMPACT_ATOMS: atom_id res chain seq x y z
N MET A 1 -13.01 6.23 -5.75
CA MET A 1 -12.72 6.22 -4.29
C MET A 1 -12.00 7.49 -3.82
N VAL A 2 -10.96 7.90 -4.50
CA VAL A 2 -10.22 9.11 -4.11
C VAL A 2 -11.11 10.35 -4.12
N ASN A 3 -11.85 10.56 -5.19
CA ASN A 3 -12.73 11.75 -5.33
C ASN A 3 -13.87 11.79 -4.32
N GLU A 4 -14.22 10.66 -3.74
CA GLU A 4 -15.27 10.54 -2.73
C GLU A 4 -14.73 10.71 -1.31
N GLY A 5 -13.42 10.94 -1.16
CA GLY A 5 -12.77 11.08 0.13
C GLY A 5 -12.60 9.77 0.90
N PHE A 6 -12.68 8.63 0.24
CA PHE A 6 -12.58 7.32 0.89
C PHE A 6 -11.33 7.19 1.77
N TYR A 7 -10.19 7.67 1.28
CA TYR A 7 -8.91 7.53 1.97
C TYR A 7 -8.65 8.58 3.04
N ASN A 8 -9.47 9.62 3.11
CA ASN A 8 -9.25 10.70 4.07
C ASN A 8 -9.45 10.18 5.50
N GLY A 9 -8.44 10.36 6.34
CA GLY A 9 -8.47 9.86 7.72
C GLY A 9 -8.07 8.40 7.89
N LEU A 10 -7.84 7.66 6.82
CA LEU A 10 -7.31 6.30 6.91
C LEU A 10 -5.83 6.34 7.28
N THR A 11 -5.27 5.20 7.63
CA THR A 11 -3.92 5.13 8.20
C THR A 11 -3.04 4.10 7.49
N PHE A 12 -1.75 4.17 7.78
CA PHE A 12 -0.81 3.10 7.45
C PHE A 12 -0.70 2.18 8.66
N HIS A 13 -1.30 1.01 8.55
CA HIS A 13 -1.41 0.05 9.66
C HIS A 13 -0.30 -1.00 9.68
N ARG A 14 0.51 -1.07 8.64
CA ARG A 14 1.60 -2.03 8.51
C ARG A 14 2.81 -1.36 7.90
N ILE A 15 3.94 -1.43 8.62
CA ILE A 15 5.18 -0.76 8.22
C ILE A 15 6.34 -1.72 8.43
N ILE A 16 7.07 -2.03 7.37
CA ILE A 16 8.28 -2.84 7.44
C ILE A 16 9.41 -2.04 6.81
N SER A 17 10.29 -1.51 7.65
CA SER A 17 11.47 -0.76 7.20
C SER A 17 12.33 -1.65 6.30
N GLY A 18 12.80 -1.11 5.18
CA GLY A 18 13.52 -1.87 4.18
C GLY A 18 12.63 -2.63 3.21
N PHE A 19 11.31 -2.52 3.34
CA PHE A 19 10.35 -3.18 2.48
C PHE A 19 9.26 -2.21 2.00
N MET A 20 8.23 -1.93 2.82
CA MET A 20 7.10 -1.11 2.36
C MET A 20 6.31 -0.53 3.54
N ILE A 21 5.43 0.44 3.23
CA ILE A 21 4.36 0.88 4.13
C ILE A 21 3.02 0.57 3.47
N GLN A 22 2.07 0.04 4.23
CA GLN A 22 0.76 -0.41 3.73
C GLN A 22 -0.36 0.29 4.47
N GLY A 23 -1.36 0.76 3.72
CA GLY A 23 -2.51 1.45 4.29
C GLY A 23 -3.74 1.34 3.41
N GLY A 24 -4.72 2.20 3.69
CA GLY A 24 -5.97 2.24 2.92
C GLY A 24 -7.04 1.27 3.42
N ASP A 25 -6.90 0.76 4.63
CA ASP A 25 -7.90 -0.11 5.26
C ASP A 25 -8.79 0.71 6.20
N PRO A 26 -10.12 0.78 5.95
CA PRO A 26 -11.04 1.47 6.86
C PRO A 26 -11.00 0.95 8.30
N ASN A 27 -10.65 -0.31 8.50
CA ASN A 27 -10.53 -0.91 9.84
C ASN A 27 -9.16 -0.68 10.48
N GLY A 28 -8.16 -0.27 9.70
CA GLY A 28 -6.82 0.02 10.19
C GLY A 28 -6.06 -1.18 10.75
N ASN A 29 -6.38 -2.40 10.33
CA ASN A 29 -5.76 -3.63 10.85
C ASN A 29 -5.48 -4.71 9.79
N GLY A 30 -5.72 -4.42 8.53
CA GLY A 30 -5.50 -5.35 7.43
C GLY A 30 -6.71 -6.18 7.02
N THR A 31 -7.83 -6.06 7.72
CA THR A 31 -9.01 -6.91 7.49
C THR A 31 -10.08 -6.27 6.61
N GLY A 32 -10.03 -4.95 6.41
CA GLY A 32 -11.07 -4.21 5.70
C GLY A 32 -10.67 -3.81 4.29
N GLY A 33 -11.62 -3.20 3.62
CA GLY A 33 -11.43 -2.69 2.26
C GLY A 33 -12.67 -1.94 1.81
N SER A 34 -12.72 -1.62 0.52
CA SER A 34 -13.91 -1.05 -0.10
C SER A 34 -14.93 -2.16 -0.41
N ASP A 35 -16.13 -1.73 -0.84
CA ASP A 35 -17.24 -2.67 -1.09
C ASP A 35 -17.00 -3.58 -2.29
N GLU A 36 -16.12 -3.20 -3.20
CA GLU A 36 -15.86 -3.94 -4.43
C GLU A 36 -14.42 -4.39 -4.53
N ASN A 37 -14.22 -5.62 -4.98
CA ASN A 37 -12.90 -6.12 -5.35
C ASN A 37 -12.67 -5.88 -6.83
N ILE A 38 -11.40 -5.78 -7.22
CA ILE A 38 -11.01 -5.61 -8.62
C ILE A 38 -10.17 -6.78 -9.10
N LYS A 39 -10.11 -6.96 -10.41
CA LYS A 39 -9.23 -7.93 -11.03
C LYS A 39 -7.78 -7.59 -10.72
N GLY A 40 -7.01 -8.58 -10.31
CA GLY A 40 -5.58 -8.42 -10.09
C GLY A 40 -4.82 -8.26 -11.41
N GLU A 41 -4.26 -7.08 -11.64
CA GLU A 41 -3.57 -6.75 -12.88
C GLU A 41 -2.09 -7.05 -12.79
N PHE A 42 -1.75 -8.32 -12.75
CA PHE A 42 -0.35 -8.79 -12.66
C PHE A 42 -0.15 -10.08 -13.47
N ALA A 43 1.10 -10.38 -13.81
CA ALA A 43 1.44 -11.45 -14.76
C ALA A 43 0.90 -12.81 -14.36
N GLN A 44 0.98 -13.20 -13.09
CA GLN A 44 0.48 -14.50 -12.62
C GLN A 44 -1.04 -14.65 -12.79
N ASN A 45 -1.76 -13.55 -12.94
CA ASN A 45 -3.20 -13.52 -13.19
C ASN A 45 -3.54 -13.29 -14.67
N GLY A 46 -2.57 -13.44 -15.56
CA GLY A 46 -2.76 -13.33 -17.00
C GLY A 46 -2.84 -11.90 -17.54
N VAL A 47 -2.48 -10.90 -16.76
CA VAL A 47 -2.47 -9.50 -17.18
C VAL A 47 -1.05 -9.02 -17.35
N LYS A 48 -0.74 -8.45 -18.51
CA LYS A 48 0.59 -7.87 -18.74
C LYS A 48 0.82 -6.69 -17.82
N ASN A 49 1.80 -6.81 -16.92
CA ASN A 49 2.23 -5.72 -16.06
C ASN A 49 3.73 -5.89 -15.87
N THR A 50 4.50 -4.97 -16.43
CA THR A 50 5.96 -5.02 -16.44
C THR A 50 6.60 -4.08 -15.41
N LEU A 51 5.78 -3.43 -14.57
CA LEU A 51 6.30 -2.56 -13.52
C LEU A 51 6.99 -3.39 -12.45
N SER A 52 8.21 -2.99 -12.10
CA SER A 52 8.98 -3.66 -11.06
C SER A 52 8.79 -2.96 -9.71
N HIS A 53 8.79 -3.74 -8.63
CA HIS A 53 8.60 -3.22 -7.28
C HIS A 53 9.93 -2.62 -6.77
N THR A 54 10.26 -1.45 -7.29
CA THR A 54 11.42 -0.68 -6.88
C THR A 54 11.00 0.44 -5.91
N ARG A 55 11.98 1.07 -5.27
CA ARG A 55 11.73 2.15 -4.31
C ARG A 55 10.76 3.19 -4.86
N GLY A 56 9.72 3.50 -4.10
CA GLY A 56 8.70 4.49 -4.45
C GLY A 56 7.53 3.97 -5.26
N VAL A 57 7.58 2.73 -5.73
CA VAL A 57 6.47 2.14 -6.50
C VAL A 57 5.27 1.91 -5.58
N ILE A 58 4.07 2.20 -6.10
CA ILE A 58 2.79 1.99 -5.42
C ILE A 58 2.12 0.78 -6.04
N SER A 59 1.65 -0.14 -5.20
CA SER A 59 1.07 -1.40 -5.63
C SER A 59 -0.15 -1.75 -4.78
N MET A 60 -1.06 -2.57 -5.31
CA MET A 60 -2.25 -3.00 -4.57
C MET A 60 -1.93 -4.18 -3.65
N ALA A 61 -2.32 -4.04 -2.39
CA ALA A 61 -2.35 -5.17 -1.47
C ALA A 61 -3.54 -6.08 -1.79
N ARG A 62 -3.40 -7.35 -1.48
CA ARG A 62 -4.47 -8.35 -1.70
C ARG A 62 -4.34 -9.52 -0.73
N SER A 63 -5.40 -10.32 -0.62
CA SER A 63 -5.32 -11.61 0.05
C SER A 63 -4.75 -12.68 -0.91
N MET A 64 -4.82 -13.94 -0.54
CA MET A 64 -4.33 -15.04 -1.38
C MET A 64 -5.04 -15.13 -2.74
N ALA A 65 -6.32 -14.76 -2.80
CA ALA A 65 -7.09 -14.76 -4.05
C ALA A 65 -6.59 -13.63 -4.98
N TYR A 66 -6.41 -13.94 -6.25
CA TYR A 66 -5.86 -12.99 -7.23
C TYR A 66 -6.74 -11.75 -7.45
N ASN A 67 -8.05 -11.89 -7.34
CA ASN A 67 -8.99 -10.79 -7.58
C ASN A 67 -9.59 -10.26 -6.28
N SER A 68 -8.79 -10.17 -5.23
CA SER A 68 -9.23 -9.75 -3.89
C SER A 68 -8.81 -8.33 -3.52
N ALA A 69 -8.06 -7.63 -4.35
CA ALA A 69 -7.69 -6.25 -4.08
C ALA A 69 -8.93 -5.34 -4.07
N SER A 70 -8.97 -4.40 -3.14
CA SER A 70 -10.05 -3.41 -3.08
C SER A 70 -9.50 -2.01 -2.82
N SER A 71 -9.11 -1.68 -1.58
CA SER A 71 -8.63 -0.34 -1.25
C SER A 71 -7.24 -0.31 -0.65
N GLN A 72 -6.77 -1.39 -0.07
CA GLN A 72 -5.44 -1.39 0.55
C GLN A 72 -4.34 -1.33 -0.50
N PHE A 73 -3.35 -0.51 -0.26
CA PHE A 73 -2.18 -0.34 -1.13
C PHE A 73 -0.91 -0.26 -0.29
N PHE A 74 0.23 -0.41 -0.95
CA PHE A 74 1.51 -0.21 -0.28
C PHE A 74 2.47 0.60 -1.16
N ILE A 75 3.40 1.27 -0.49
CA ILE A 75 4.45 2.06 -1.14
C ILE A 75 5.79 1.44 -0.78
N MET A 76 6.61 1.14 -1.78
CA MET A 76 7.90 0.50 -1.56
C MET A 76 8.89 1.45 -0.91
N HIS A 77 9.46 1.04 0.22
CA HIS A 77 10.55 1.75 0.87
C HIS A 77 11.89 1.44 0.19
N LYS A 78 12.09 0.18 -0.16
CA LYS A 78 13.28 -0.30 -0.88
C LYS A 78 12.86 -1.23 -2.02
N ASP A 79 13.79 -1.50 -2.93
CA ASP A 79 13.54 -2.43 -4.02
C ASP A 79 13.27 -3.84 -3.47
N TYR A 80 12.22 -4.47 -3.98
CA TYR A 80 11.94 -5.88 -3.71
C TYR A 80 11.26 -6.50 -4.92
N THR A 81 12.04 -7.00 -5.84
CA THR A 81 11.54 -7.54 -7.11
C THR A 81 10.86 -8.91 -6.96
N GLY A 82 10.94 -9.54 -5.80
CA GLY A 82 10.20 -10.78 -5.52
C GLY A 82 8.68 -10.64 -5.59
N LEU A 83 8.15 -9.41 -5.59
CA LEU A 83 6.72 -9.16 -5.76
C LEU A 83 6.29 -9.01 -7.23
N ASP A 84 7.26 -8.88 -8.14
CA ASP A 84 6.97 -8.67 -9.56
C ASP A 84 6.20 -9.86 -10.12
N GLY A 85 5.18 -9.58 -10.91
CA GLY A 85 4.32 -10.61 -11.48
C GLY A 85 3.27 -11.18 -10.53
N ALA A 86 3.33 -10.90 -9.24
CA ALA A 86 2.40 -11.39 -8.22
C ALA A 86 1.51 -10.32 -7.61
N TYR A 87 1.85 -9.05 -7.81
CA TYR A 87 1.11 -7.90 -7.29
C TYR A 87 0.98 -6.82 -8.36
N ALA A 88 -0.12 -6.07 -8.28
CA ALA A 88 -0.48 -5.06 -9.28
C ALA A 88 0.13 -3.70 -8.94
N ALA A 89 1.39 -3.50 -9.32
CA ALA A 89 2.01 -2.18 -9.29
C ALA A 89 1.33 -1.26 -10.30
N PHE A 90 1.02 -0.02 -9.93
CA PHE A 90 0.26 0.88 -10.81
C PHE A 90 0.77 2.31 -10.83
N GLY A 91 1.74 2.66 -10.01
CA GLY A 91 2.24 4.03 -9.97
C GLY A 91 3.57 4.14 -9.25
N LYS A 92 4.07 5.35 -9.16
CA LYS A 92 5.34 5.65 -8.50
C LYS A 92 5.30 7.03 -7.87
N VAL A 93 5.87 7.14 -6.67
CA VAL A 93 6.06 8.43 -6.00
C VAL A 93 7.05 9.26 -6.81
N THR A 94 6.67 10.48 -7.17
CA THR A 94 7.51 11.42 -7.92
C THR A 94 8.15 12.49 -7.04
N SER A 95 7.60 12.71 -5.85
CA SER A 95 8.11 13.70 -4.89
C SER A 95 7.68 13.30 -3.49
N GLY A 96 8.53 13.49 -2.50
CA GLY A 96 8.20 13.24 -1.10
C GLY A 96 8.51 11.84 -0.59
N ILE A 97 9.30 11.04 -1.32
CA ILE A 97 9.66 9.68 -0.87
C ILE A 97 10.39 9.69 0.48
N GLU A 98 11.07 10.77 0.81
CA GLU A 98 11.73 10.93 2.11
C GLU A 98 10.75 10.88 3.29
N ILE A 99 9.48 11.16 3.06
CA ILE A 99 8.42 11.00 4.08
C ILE A 99 8.23 9.53 4.41
N VAL A 100 8.27 8.65 3.41
CA VAL A 100 8.21 7.19 3.61
C VAL A 100 9.42 6.73 4.44
N ASP A 101 10.61 7.25 4.13
CA ASP A 101 11.82 6.95 4.90
C ASP A 101 11.64 7.32 6.37
N LYS A 102 11.10 8.51 6.63
CA LYS A 102 10.90 9.01 7.99
C LYS A 102 9.85 8.18 8.74
N ILE A 103 8.77 7.79 8.07
CA ILE A 103 7.77 6.90 8.65
C ILE A 103 8.39 5.57 9.06
N CYS A 104 9.17 4.96 8.18
CA CYS A 104 9.86 3.70 8.47
C CYS A 104 10.85 3.81 9.63
N GLU A 105 11.48 4.97 9.79
CA GLU A 105 12.45 5.24 10.85
C GLU A 105 11.78 5.51 12.20
N ASP A 106 10.71 6.29 12.22
CA ASP A 106 10.16 6.87 13.44
C ASP A 106 8.98 6.09 14.03
N VAL A 107 8.22 5.35 13.24
CA VAL A 107 7.00 4.70 13.71
C VAL A 107 7.35 3.39 14.42
N LYS A 108 6.77 3.21 15.61
CA LYS A 108 6.95 2.00 16.40
C LYS A 108 6.09 0.87 15.84
N ILE A 109 6.71 -0.29 15.60
CA ILE A 109 6.02 -1.51 15.19
C ILE A 109 6.00 -2.52 16.34
N GLU A 110 5.00 -3.41 16.34
CA GLU A 110 4.77 -4.36 17.44
C GLU A 110 5.36 -5.74 17.16
N ASP A 111 5.60 -6.09 15.90
CA ASP A 111 6.10 -7.42 15.51
C ASP A 111 6.84 -7.35 14.17
N ASP A 112 7.40 -8.48 13.75
CA ASP A 112 8.15 -8.57 12.49
C ASP A 112 7.26 -8.47 11.25
N ASN A 113 5.95 -8.60 11.41
CA ASN A 113 4.98 -8.39 10.33
C ASN A 113 4.69 -6.90 10.10
N GLY A 114 5.24 -6.03 10.91
CA GLY A 114 5.07 -4.58 10.75
C GLY A 114 3.78 -4.03 11.34
N THR A 115 3.13 -4.77 12.22
CA THR A 115 1.89 -4.31 12.87
C THR A 115 2.12 -3.01 13.63
N VAL A 116 1.27 -2.01 13.39
CA VAL A 116 1.33 -0.71 14.06
C VAL A 116 0.08 -0.54 14.90
N LEU A 117 0.24 -0.28 16.19
CA LEU A 117 -0.89 0.04 17.08
C LEU A 117 -1.61 1.29 16.55
N LYS A 118 -2.92 1.32 16.69
CA LYS A 118 -3.76 2.38 16.14
C LYS A 118 -3.28 3.79 16.53
N GLU A 119 -2.90 3.97 17.79
CA GLU A 119 -2.40 5.26 18.29
C GLU A 119 -1.08 5.71 17.64
N ASN A 120 -0.33 4.79 17.05
CA ASN A 120 0.96 5.06 16.41
C ASN A 120 0.89 5.11 14.88
N GLN A 121 -0.29 4.86 14.29
CA GLN A 121 -0.43 4.80 12.83
C GLN A 121 -0.37 6.20 12.21
N PRO A 122 0.50 6.40 11.20
CA PRO A 122 0.47 7.64 10.41
C PRO A 122 -0.87 7.79 9.72
N VAL A 123 -1.42 9.00 9.75
CA VAL A 123 -2.74 9.29 9.19
C VAL A 123 -2.60 9.90 7.80
N ILE A 124 -3.42 9.41 6.87
CA ILE A 124 -3.60 10.02 5.56
C ILE A 124 -4.63 11.14 5.75
N GLU A 125 -4.17 12.38 5.79
CA GLU A 125 -5.09 13.51 5.94
C GLU A 125 -6.01 13.62 4.72
N LYS A 126 -5.43 13.47 3.52
CA LYS A 126 -6.16 13.64 2.27
C LYS A 126 -5.41 12.99 1.11
N ILE A 127 -6.17 12.37 0.22
CA ILE A 127 -5.69 12.02 -1.12
C ILE A 127 -6.62 12.69 -2.12
N GLU A 128 -6.07 13.38 -3.10
CA GLU A 128 -6.85 14.02 -4.15
C GLU A 128 -6.25 13.77 -5.52
N MET A 129 -7.10 13.71 -6.52
CA MET A 129 -6.67 13.60 -7.92
C MET A 129 -6.28 14.98 -8.41
N ILE A 130 -5.13 15.05 -9.10
CA ILE A 130 -4.70 16.28 -9.78
C ILE A 130 -4.54 15.98 -11.26
N ASP A 131 -5.01 16.87 -12.10
CA ASP A 131 -4.93 16.71 -13.55
C ASP A 131 -3.79 17.53 -14.14
#